data_75427a1aae334e6b3e0038808118bcaf
#
_entry.id   75427a1aae334e6b3e0038808118bcaf
#
_cell.length_a   1.000
_cell.length_b   1.000
_cell.length_c   1.000
_cell.angle_alpha   90.00
_cell.angle_beta   90.00
_cell.angle_gamma   90.00
#
_symmetry.space_group_name_H-M   'P 1'
#
loop_
_entity.id
_entity.type
_entity.pdbx_description
1 polymer ?
#
loop_
_entity_poly.entity_id
_entity_poly.type
_entity_poly.pdbx_seq_one_letter_code
_entity_poly.pdbx_strand_id
1 'polypeptide(L)'
;MESRYKCIIFDFDGTLADTHEGIIRTYQETIRLLGLPVPSVERITSTIGLELKDGLKAGVDGMTEEQAQEACRIYREVSPTIAIPCIKAFPGVPELMKSLNDKGLRLAIATSRSHHSLDDLARRLGIDGYFEGLFGAEDVKNHKPAPDLVLLILEKLGVKADEALVVGDATYDLLMGKGAGCEVCGVTWGNQSREKLSTAAPEYIVDTLDELCKLIQ
;
A
#
# COMPACT_ATOMS: atom_id res chain seq x y z
N MET A 1 22.88 7.62 -17.12
CA MET A 1 23.12 6.19 -16.86
C MET A 1 21.75 5.51 -16.94
N GLU A 2 21.66 4.33 -17.51
CA GLU A 2 20.43 3.57 -17.46
C GLU A 2 20.19 3.14 -16.01
N SER A 3 18.94 3.23 -15.54
CA SER A 3 18.56 2.73 -14.22
C SER A 3 18.83 1.24 -14.12
N ARG A 4 19.25 0.77 -12.96
CA ARG A 4 19.37 -0.67 -12.66
C ARG A 4 18.02 -1.38 -12.74
N TYR A 5 16.96 -0.67 -12.38
CA TYR A 5 15.59 -1.20 -12.39
C TYR A 5 14.89 -0.85 -13.70
N LYS A 6 14.04 -1.77 -14.18
CA LYS A 6 13.12 -1.58 -15.29
C LYS A 6 11.69 -1.31 -14.81
N CYS A 7 11.36 -1.76 -13.61
CA CYS A 7 10.04 -1.64 -13.02
C CYS A 7 10.13 -1.22 -11.56
N ILE A 8 9.26 -0.28 -11.17
CA ILE A 8 9.05 0.09 -9.76
C ILE A 8 7.61 -0.26 -9.39
N ILE A 9 7.46 -1.08 -8.36
CA ILE A 9 6.18 -1.53 -7.84
C ILE A 9 5.94 -0.81 -6.51
N PHE A 10 4.96 0.08 -6.47
CA PHE A 10 4.64 0.86 -5.29
C PHE A 10 3.46 0.26 -4.52
N ASP A 11 3.54 0.26 -3.20
CA ASP A 11 2.33 0.28 -2.40
C ASP A 11 1.62 1.64 -2.53
N PHE A 12 0.36 1.72 -2.08
CA PHE A 12 -0.46 2.92 -2.22
C PHE A 12 -0.63 3.66 -0.88
N ASP A 13 -1.16 2.99 0.16
CA ASP A 13 -1.53 3.60 1.44
C ASP A 13 -0.31 3.85 2.34
N GLY A 14 0.03 5.11 2.60
CA GLY A 14 1.24 5.46 3.35
C GLY A 14 2.50 5.52 2.50
N THR A 15 2.43 5.11 1.24
CA THR A 15 3.56 5.17 0.29
C THR A 15 3.37 6.28 -0.75
N LEU A 16 2.30 6.25 -1.53
CA LEU A 16 1.95 7.26 -2.53
C LEU A 16 0.92 8.27 -1.99
N ALA A 17 0.00 7.79 -1.16
CA ALA A 17 -1.09 8.57 -0.61
C ALA A 17 -1.05 8.60 0.92
N ASP A 18 -1.19 9.80 1.49
CA ASP A 18 -1.46 9.98 2.92
C ASP A 18 -2.93 9.64 3.17
N THR A 19 -3.15 8.44 3.65
CA THR A 19 -4.47 7.85 3.92
C THR A 19 -4.68 7.58 5.40
N HIS A 20 -3.66 7.82 6.24
CA HIS A 20 -3.61 7.41 7.64
C HIS A 20 -4.83 7.88 8.44
N GLU A 21 -5.10 9.18 8.45
CA GLU A 21 -6.24 9.75 9.20
C GLU A 21 -7.57 9.19 8.70
N GLY A 22 -7.73 9.11 7.38
CA GLY A 22 -8.96 8.59 6.76
C GLY A 22 -9.24 7.14 7.13
N ILE A 23 -8.21 6.29 7.09
CA ILE A 23 -8.32 4.87 7.48
C ILE A 23 -8.69 4.74 8.95
N ILE A 24 -7.98 5.44 9.85
CA ILE A 24 -8.23 5.36 11.30
C ILE A 24 -9.66 5.79 11.62
N ARG A 25 -10.11 6.94 11.12
CA ARG A 25 -11.46 7.45 11.39
C ARG A 25 -12.54 6.53 10.86
N THR A 26 -12.35 5.97 9.66
CA THR A 26 -13.28 5.01 9.08
C THR A 26 -13.34 3.73 9.89
N TYR A 27 -12.17 3.24 10.31
CA TYR A 27 -12.07 2.03 11.15
C TYR A 27 -12.80 2.23 12.48
N GLN A 28 -12.51 3.33 13.20
CA GLN A 28 -13.14 3.64 14.48
C GLN A 28 -14.66 3.75 14.34
N GLU A 29 -15.17 4.43 13.32
CA GLU A 29 -16.61 4.53 13.08
C GLU A 29 -17.23 3.18 12.75
N THR A 30 -16.56 2.35 11.96
CA THR A 30 -17.00 0.99 11.64
C THR A 30 -17.20 0.15 12.91
N ILE A 31 -16.20 0.15 13.81
CA ILE A 31 -16.26 -0.63 15.05
C ILE A 31 -17.31 -0.07 16.01
N ARG A 32 -17.46 1.26 16.06
CA ARG A 32 -18.50 1.93 16.84
C ARG A 32 -19.91 1.52 16.38
N LEU A 33 -20.14 1.48 15.06
CA LEU A 33 -21.43 1.06 14.48
C LEU A 33 -21.76 -0.42 14.71
N LEU A 34 -20.73 -1.25 14.81
CA LEU A 34 -20.85 -2.67 15.21
C LEU A 34 -21.15 -2.85 16.71
N GLY A 35 -21.08 -1.79 17.53
CA GLY A 35 -21.24 -1.87 18.97
C GLY A 35 -20.09 -2.59 19.69
N LEU A 36 -18.90 -2.68 19.08
CA LEU A 36 -17.72 -3.30 19.65
C LEU A 36 -16.79 -2.24 20.29
N PRO A 37 -15.91 -2.65 21.24
CA PRO A 37 -14.90 -1.76 21.79
C PRO A 37 -13.97 -1.25 20.69
N VAL A 38 -13.84 0.08 20.57
CA VAL A 38 -12.99 0.72 19.56
C VAL A 38 -11.51 0.57 19.96
N PRO A 39 -10.66 0.00 19.09
CA PRO A 39 -9.23 -0.17 19.38
C PRO A 39 -8.49 1.17 19.46
N SER A 40 -7.29 1.17 20.06
CA SER A 40 -6.40 2.33 20.05
C SER A 40 -5.92 2.66 18.63
N VAL A 41 -5.52 3.91 18.42
CA VAL A 41 -4.96 4.36 17.14
C VAL A 41 -3.75 3.54 16.75
N GLU A 42 -2.86 3.24 17.70
CA GLU A 42 -1.66 2.43 17.48
C GLU A 42 -2.01 1.01 17.02
N ARG A 43 -3.05 0.42 17.63
CA ARG A 43 -3.54 -0.90 17.25
C ARG A 43 -4.07 -0.90 15.81
N ILE A 44 -4.88 0.09 15.45
CA ILE A 44 -5.41 0.25 14.08
C ILE A 44 -4.25 0.47 13.10
N THR A 45 -3.33 1.39 13.40
CA THR A 45 -2.18 1.69 12.55
C THR A 45 -1.36 0.43 12.25
N SER A 46 -1.18 -0.47 13.23
CA SER A 46 -0.42 -1.70 13.03
C SER A 46 -1.06 -2.67 12.03
N THR A 47 -2.32 -2.48 11.66
CA THR A 47 -3.06 -3.32 10.70
C THR A 47 -3.12 -2.71 9.29
N ILE A 48 -2.68 -1.45 9.12
CA ILE A 48 -2.66 -0.80 7.80
C ILE A 48 -1.66 -1.55 6.91
N GLY A 49 -2.08 -1.83 5.68
CA GLY A 49 -1.31 -2.65 4.73
C GLY A 49 -1.83 -4.08 4.60
N LEU A 50 -2.59 -4.61 5.58
CA LEU A 50 -3.30 -5.87 5.45
C LEU A 50 -4.57 -5.73 4.58
N GLU A 51 -5.08 -6.86 4.07
CA GLU A 51 -6.43 -6.89 3.48
C GLU A 51 -7.47 -6.46 4.53
N LEU A 52 -8.53 -5.79 4.09
CA LEU A 52 -9.50 -5.14 4.98
C LEU A 52 -10.05 -6.06 6.07
N LYS A 53 -10.50 -7.26 5.71
CA LYS A 53 -11.06 -8.21 6.68
C LYS A 53 -10.01 -8.69 7.68
N ASP A 54 -8.81 -8.97 7.19
CA ASP A 54 -7.70 -9.42 8.02
C ASP A 54 -7.25 -8.31 8.97
N GLY A 55 -7.19 -7.07 8.48
CA GLY A 55 -6.89 -5.88 9.29
C GLY A 55 -7.93 -5.66 10.39
N LEU A 56 -9.22 -5.78 10.08
CA LEU A 56 -10.31 -5.66 11.06
C LEU A 56 -10.22 -6.75 12.14
N LYS A 57 -9.99 -8.00 11.75
CA LYS A 57 -9.82 -9.12 12.70
C LYS A 57 -8.57 -8.97 13.56
N ALA A 58 -7.46 -8.51 12.99
CA ALA A 58 -6.23 -8.29 13.74
C ALA A 58 -6.34 -7.12 14.73
N GLY A 59 -7.13 -6.12 14.41
CA GLY A 59 -7.32 -4.93 15.24
C GLY A 59 -8.31 -5.10 16.39
N VAL A 60 -9.26 -6.05 16.32
CA VAL A 60 -10.30 -6.26 17.34
C VAL A 60 -10.22 -7.69 17.87
N ASP A 61 -9.85 -7.84 19.14
CA ASP A 61 -9.69 -9.15 19.76
C ASP A 61 -11.03 -9.91 19.79
N GLY A 62 -11.00 -11.18 19.38
CA GLY A 62 -12.15 -12.06 19.41
C GLY A 62 -13.24 -11.77 18.35
N MET A 63 -12.97 -10.93 17.35
CA MET A 63 -13.91 -10.68 16.25
C MET A 63 -14.23 -11.98 15.51
N THR A 64 -15.53 -12.31 15.44
CA THR A 64 -15.99 -13.49 14.69
C THR A 64 -15.93 -13.25 13.18
N GLU A 65 -16.06 -14.31 12.38
CA GLU A 65 -16.09 -14.20 10.93
C GLU A 65 -17.31 -13.41 10.44
N GLU A 66 -18.47 -13.60 11.05
CA GLU A 66 -19.70 -12.87 10.74
C GLU A 66 -19.54 -11.36 11.07
N GLN A 67 -18.96 -11.05 12.22
CA GLN A 67 -18.66 -9.65 12.60
C GLN A 67 -17.67 -9.00 11.64
N ALA A 68 -16.64 -9.74 11.19
CA ALA A 68 -15.66 -9.21 10.24
C ALA A 68 -16.28 -8.94 8.86
N GLN A 69 -17.18 -9.81 8.39
CA GLN A 69 -17.91 -9.58 7.14
C GLN A 69 -18.81 -8.35 7.23
N GLU A 70 -19.55 -8.20 8.32
CA GLU A 70 -20.39 -7.02 8.55
C GLU A 70 -19.54 -5.75 8.70
N ALA A 71 -18.41 -5.83 9.40
CA ALA A 71 -17.45 -4.72 9.49
C ALA A 71 -16.95 -4.28 8.11
N CYS A 72 -16.61 -5.21 7.24
CA CYS A 72 -16.20 -4.88 5.86
C CYS A 72 -17.31 -4.17 5.09
N ARG A 73 -18.58 -4.58 5.28
CA ARG A 73 -19.72 -3.92 4.65
C ARG A 73 -19.86 -2.48 5.14
N ILE A 74 -19.89 -2.30 6.47
CA ILE A 74 -19.98 -0.96 7.10
C ILE A 74 -18.81 -0.07 6.67
N TYR A 75 -17.58 -0.59 6.71
CA TYR A 75 -16.39 0.16 6.32
C TYR A 75 -16.52 0.71 4.89
N ARG A 76 -16.97 -0.10 3.94
CA ARG A 76 -17.18 0.32 2.54
C ARG A 76 -18.30 1.37 2.41
N GLU A 77 -19.33 1.31 3.24
CA GLU A 77 -20.41 2.30 3.25
C GLU A 77 -19.98 3.66 3.79
N VAL A 78 -19.20 3.68 4.89
CA VAL A 78 -18.82 4.94 5.54
C VAL A 78 -17.55 5.56 4.95
N SER A 79 -16.67 4.78 4.35
CA SER A 79 -15.39 5.21 3.78
C SER A 79 -15.52 6.39 2.79
N PRO A 80 -16.49 6.43 1.87
CA PRO A 80 -16.63 7.54 0.92
C PRO A 80 -16.83 8.89 1.60
N THR A 81 -17.49 8.93 2.76
CA THR A 81 -17.79 10.17 3.48
C THR A 81 -16.74 10.53 4.52
N ILE A 82 -16.00 9.55 5.04
CA ILE A 82 -15.02 9.76 6.11
C ILE A 82 -13.59 9.78 5.57
N ALA A 83 -13.18 8.72 4.84
CA ALA A 83 -11.80 8.58 4.39
C ALA A 83 -11.47 9.50 3.21
N ILE A 84 -12.28 9.45 2.15
CA ILE A 84 -11.96 10.10 0.88
C ILE A 84 -11.65 11.61 1.04
N PRO A 85 -12.40 12.40 1.84
CA PRO A 85 -12.07 13.82 2.04
C PRO A 85 -10.70 14.08 2.69
N CYS A 86 -10.15 13.10 3.40
CA CYS A 86 -8.87 13.22 4.11
C CYS A 86 -7.66 12.79 3.25
N ILE A 87 -7.90 12.02 2.16
CA ILE A 87 -6.83 11.41 1.36
C ILE A 87 -6.18 12.44 0.43
N LYS A 88 -4.85 12.49 0.45
CA LYS A 88 -4.03 13.34 -0.42
C LYS A 88 -2.81 12.55 -0.88
N ALA A 89 -2.27 12.89 -2.06
CA ALA A 89 -0.93 12.42 -2.42
C ALA A 89 0.11 13.03 -1.45
N PHE A 90 1.15 12.28 -1.10
CA PHE A 90 2.29 12.90 -0.43
C PHE A 90 2.91 13.99 -1.32
N PRO A 91 3.37 15.11 -0.74
CA PRO A 91 3.98 16.19 -1.51
C PRO A 91 5.14 15.70 -2.39
N GLY A 92 5.09 15.95 -3.69
CA GLY A 92 6.10 15.53 -4.66
C GLY A 92 5.85 14.17 -5.33
N VAL A 93 4.84 13.40 -4.92
CA VAL A 93 4.52 12.10 -5.55
C VAL A 93 4.12 12.25 -7.02
N PRO A 94 3.24 13.16 -7.43
CA PRO A 94 2.90 13.30 -8.84
C PRO A 94 4.11 13.64 -9.71
N GLU A 95 4.98 14.51 -9.22
CA GLU A 95 6.22 14.92 -9.88
C GLU A 95 7.22 13.75 -9.99
N LEU A 96 7.33 12.94 -8.94
CA LEU A 96 8.17 11.74 -8.95
C LEU A 96 7.64 10.73 -9.97
N MET A 97 6.33 10.42 -9.97
CA MET A 97 5.74 9.49 -10.94
C MET A 97 5.99 9.94 -12.37
N LYS A 98 5.78 11.24 -12.64
CA LYS A 98 6.09 11.81 -13.96
C LYS A 98 7.57 11.63 -14.31
N SER A 99 8.47 11.96 -13.39
CA SER A 99 9.92 11.88 -13.63
C SER A 99 10.39 10.45 -13.92
N LEU A 100 9.86 9.46 -13.19
CA LEU A 100 10.19 8.05 -13.41
C LEU A 100 9.63 7.54 -14.75
N ASN A 101 8.42 7.93 -15.10
CA ASN A 101 7.79 7.58 -16.38
C ASN A 101 8.53 8.21 -17.57
N ASP A 102 8.91 9.50 -17.46
CA ASP A 102 9.69 10.21 -18.50
C ASP A 102 11.07 9.55 -18.76
N LYS A 103 11.61 8.83 -17.78
CA LYS A 103 12.86 8.04 -17.90
C LYS A 103 12.63 6.63 -18.48
N GLY A 104 11.41 6.30 -18.82
CA GLY A 104 11.07 5.00 -19.39
C GLY A 104 10.96 3.86 -18.38
N LEU A 105 10.87 4.18 -17.07
CA LEU A 105 10.62 3.17 -16.04
C LEU A 105 9.15 2.76 -16.07
N ARG A 106 8.91 1.48 -15.98
CA ARG A 106 7.57 0.92 -15.86
C ARG A 106 7.11 1.03 -14.42
N LEU A 107 5.90 1.53 -14.19
CA LEU A 107 5.35 1.75 -12.86
C LEU A 107 4.11 0.88 -12.66
N ALA A 108 3.99 0.26 -11.50
CA ALA A 108 2.81 -0.48 -11.09
C ALA A 108 2.46 -0.20 -9.63
N ILE A 109 1.19 -0.37 -9.27
CA ILE A 109 0.73 -0.35 -7.88
C ILE A 109 0.37 -1.76 -7.45
N ALA A 110 0.84 -2.15 -6.25
CA ALA A 110 0.48 -3.37 -5.54
C ALA A 110 -0.11 -3.01 -4.18
N THR A 111 -1.43 -3.07 -4.01
CA THR A 111 -2.11 -2.62 -2.78
C THR A 111 -3.08 -3.66 -2.23
N SER A 112 -3.38 -3.57 -0.94
CA SER A 112 -4.47 -4.33 -0.30
C SER A 112 -5.87 -3.70 -0.49
N ARG A 113 -5.97 -2.57 -1.21
CA ARG A 113 -7.24 -1.97 -1.60
C ARG A 113 -7.96 -2.79 -2.67
N SER A 114 -9.28 -2.63 -2.72
CA SER A 114 -10.06 -3.10 -3.87
C SER A 114 -9.79 -2.24 -5.11
N HIS A 115 -9.93 -2.84 -6.30
CA HIS A 115 -9.81 -2.13 -7.58
C HIS A 115 -10.65 -0.86 -7.63
N HIS A 116 -11.93 -0.97 -7.27
CA HIS A 116 -12.84 0.18 -7.28
C HIS A 116 -12.31 1.36 -6.45
N SER A 117 -11.78 1.08 -5.26
CA SER A 117 -11.21 2.12 -4.38
C SER A 117 -9.90 2.67 -4.94
N LEU A 118 -9.05 1.79 -5.47
CA LEU A 118 -7.75 2.17 -6.02
C LEU A 118 -7.91 3.07 -7.26
N ASP A 119 -8.73 2.66 -8.21
CA ASP A 119 -8.97 3.41 -9.46
C ASP A 119 -9.54 4.81 -9.20
N ASP A 120 -10.52 4.91 -8.29
CA ASP A 120 -11.11 6.20 -7.92
C ASP A 120 -10.07 7.13 -7.28
N LEU A 121 -9.28 6.61 -6.34
CA LEU A 121 -8.28 7.41 -5.64
C LEU A 121 -7.09 7.78 -6.53
N ALA A 122 -6.55 6.86 -7.32
CA ALA A 122 -5.43 7.15 -8.23
C ALA A 122 -5.81 8.26 -9.22
N ARG A 123 -7.05 8.21 -9.76
CA ARG A 123 -7.60 9.25 -10.64
C ARG A 123 -7.78 10.58 -9.92
N ARG A 124 -8.32 10.60 -8.70
CA ARG A 124 -8.48 11.81 -7.89
C ARG A 124 -7.16 12.47 -7.54
N LEU A 125 -6.13 11.68 -7.33
CA LEU A 125 -4.78 12.15 -7.05
C LEU A 125 -4.00 12.55 -8.31
N GLY A 126 -4.55 12.28 -9.52
CA GLY A 126 -3.94 12.62 -10.80
C GLY A 126 -2.69 11.81 -11.12
N ILE A 127 -2.61 10.58 -10.61
CA ILE A 127 -1.43 9.71 -10.81
C ILE A 127 -1.75 8.45 -11.62
N ASP A 128 -3.00 8.14 -11.90
CA ASP A 128 -3.45 6.93 -12.61
C ASP A 128 -2.77 6.74 -13.97
N GLY A 129 -2.55 7.84 -14.70
CA GLY A 129 -1.95 7.81 -16.04
C GLY A 129 -0.47 7.44 -16.10
N TYR A 130 0.22 7.31 -14.98
CA TYR A 130 1.65 6.95 -14.94
C TYR A 130 1.89 5.46 -14.78
N PHE A 131 0.89 4.68 -14.39
CA PHE A 131 1.03 3.26 -14.09
C PHE A 131 0.59 2.40 -15.27
N GLU A 132 1.38 1.37 -15.57
CA GLU A 132 0.99 0.34 -16.56
C GLU A 132 -0.04 -0.65 -15.99
N GLY A 133 -0.15 -0.73 -14.66
CA GLY A 133 -1.15 -1.55 -13.99
C GLY A 133 -1.39 -1.12 -12.54
N LEU A 134 -2.66 -1.19 -12.16
CA LEU A 134 -3.14 -1.00 -10.80
C LEU A 134 -3.65 -2.35 -10.30
N PHE A 135 -2.96 -2.94 -9.32
CA PHE A 135 -3.26 -4.28 -8.83
C PHE A 135 -3.74 -4.21 -7.38
N GLY A 136 -4.90 -4.80 -7.12
CA GLY A 136 -5.60 -4.75 -5.85
C GLY A 136 -5.77 -6.11 -5.19
N ALA A 137 -6.49 -6.12 -4.07
CA ALA A 137 -6.72 -7.34 -3.29
C ALA A 137 -7.42 -8.45 -4.08
N GLU A 138 -8.29 -8.08 -5.04
CA GLU A 138 -9.09 -9.06 -5.81
C GLU A 138 -8.26 -9.83 -6.85
N ASP A 139 -7.05 -9.37 -7.18
CA ASP A 139 -6.23 -10.00 -8.21
C ASP A 139 -5.59 -11.31 -7.75
N VAL A 140 -5.50 -11.53 -6.45
CA VAL A 140 -4.79 -12.67 -5.87
C VAL A 140 -5.58 -13.34 -4.75
N LYS A 141 -5.28 -14.61 -4.50
CA LYS A 141 -5.87 -15.36 -3.41
C LYS A 141 -5.15 -15.15 -2.09
N ASN A 142 -3.83 -15.07 -2.12
CA ASN A 142 -3.02 -14.86 -0.93
C ASN A 142 -2.55 -13.41 -0.91
N HIS A 143 -3.00 -12.66 0.10
CA HIS A 143 -2.73 -11.24 0.24
C HIS A 143 -1.37 -10.98 0.92
N LYS A 144 -0.92 -9.72 0.93
CA LYS A 144 0.28 -9.30 1.68
C LYS A 144 0.29 -9.93 3.08
N PRO A 145 1.39 -10.51 3.53
CA PRO A 145 2.76 -10.45 2.98
C PRO A 145 3.11 -11.54 1.95
N ALA A 146 2.15 -12.32 1.45
CA ALA A 146 2.41 -13.31 0.41
C ALA A 146 2.87 -12.61 -0.89
N PRO A 147 3.77 -13.25 -1.68
CA PRO A 147 4.38 -12.62 -2.86
C PRO A 147 3.47 -12.55 -4.08
N ASP A 148 2.28 -13.14 -4.01
CA ASP A 148 1.40 -13.43 -5.14
C ASP A 148 1.14 -12.19 -6.01
N LEU A 149 0.91 -11.03 -5.39
CA LEU A 149 0.58 -9.79 -6.12
C LEU A 149 1.79 -9.28 -6.91
N VAL A 150 3.00 -9.32 -6.33
CA VAL A 150 4.23 -8.93 -7.03
C VAL A 150 4.55 -9.93 -8.14
N LEU A 151 4.41 -11.23 -7.90
CA LEU A 151 4.63 -12.26 -8.93
C LEU A 151 3.68 -12.07 -10.12
N LEU A 152 2.41 -11.76 -9.86
CA LEU A 152 1.43 -11.45 -10.91
C LEU A 152 1.84 -10.21 -11.72
N ILE A 153 2.31 -9.15 -11.05
CA ILE A 153 2.78 -7.92 -11.72
C ILE A 153 3.99 -8.23 -12.61
N LEU A 154 4.97 -8.95 -12.11
CA LEU A 154 6.15 -9.33 -12.87
C LEU A 154 5.79 -10.14 -14.11
N GLU A 155 4.87 -11.10 -13.98
CA GLU A 155 4.35 -11.88 -15.11
C GLU A 155 3.64 -11.00 -16.14
N LYS A 156 2.70 -10.17 -15.69
CA LYS A 156 1.89 -9.29 -16.56
C LYS A 156 2.75 -8.28 -17.32
N LEU A 157 3.77 -7.75 -16.67
CA LEU A 157 4.68 -6.78 -17.25
C LEU A 157 5.87 -7.44 -17.98
N GLY A 158 6.08 -8.76 -17.87
CA GLY A 158 7.22 -9.44 -18.48
C GLY A 158 8.57 -8.94 -17.95
N VAL A 159 8.65 -8.60 -16.65
CA VAL A 159 9.84 -8.10 -15.96
C VAL A 159 10.36 -9.17 -15.02
N LYS A 160 11.68 -9.30 -14.92
CA LYS A 160 12.31 -10.20 -13.97
C LYS A 160 12.35 -9.58 -12.57
N ALA A 161 12.37 -10.42 -11.54
CA ALA A 161 12.40 -9.97 -10.15
C ALA A 161 13.64 -9.10 -9.83
N ASP A 162 14.81 -9.46 -10.38
CA ASP A 162 16.06 -8.72 -10.21
C ASP A 162 16.12 -7.38 -10.98
N GLU A 163 15.14 -7.12 -11.83
CA GLU A 163 14.95 -5.86 -12.57
C GLU A 163 13.85 -4.98 -11.94
N ALA A 164 13.25 -5.40 -10.83
CA ALA A 164 12.17 -4.69 -10.16
C ALA A 164 12.55 -4.27 -8.74
N LEU A 165 12.05 -3.11 -8.31
CA LEU A 165 12.12 -2.62 -6.94
C LEU A 165 10.71 -2.50 -6.38
N VAL A 166 10.45 -3.09 -5.21
CA VAL A 166 9.20 -2.91 -4.47
C VAL A 166 9.39 -1.83 -3.42
N VAL A 167 8.51 -0.85 -3.41
CA VAL A 167 8.56 0.31 -2.51
C VAL A 167 7.30 0.33 -1.64
N GLY A 168 7.48 0.36 -0.32
CA GLY A 168 6.35 0.37 0.62
C GLY A 168 6.72 0.89 1.99
N ASP A 169 5.71 1.26 2.78
CA ASP A 169 5.85 1.84 4.12
C ASP A 169 5.56 0.84 5.25
N ALA A 170 5.25 -0.42 4.90
CA ALA A 170 4.97 -1.47 5.87
C ALA A 170 5.83 -2.73 5.63
N THR A 171 6.10 -3.46 6.71
CA THR A 171 6.81 -4.74 6.62
C THR A 171 6.09 -5.76 5.72
N TYR A 172 4.78 -5.63 5.56
CA TYR A 172 3.98 -6.47 4.66
C TYR A 172 4.39 -6.30 3.19
N ASP A 173 4.68 -5.07 2.76
CA ASP A 173 5.14 -4.75 1.40
C ASP A 173 6.53 -5.33 1.13
N LEU A 174 7.42 -5.12 2.10
CA LEU A 174 8.81 -5.55 2.00
C LEU A 174 8.90 -7.09 1.97
N LEU A 175 8.13 -7.79 2.81
CA LEU A 175 8.08 -9.25 2.81
C LEU A 175 7.45 -9.80 1.54
N MET A 176 6.41 -9.15 1.00
CA MET A 176 5.80 -9.48 -0.29
C MET A 176 6.84 -9.38 -1.44
N GLY A 177 7.56 -8.25 -1.51
CA GLY A 177 8.61 -8.04 -2.53
C GLY A 177 9.74 -9.06 -2.43
N LYS A 178 10.26 -9.29 -1.22
CA LYS A 178 11.30 -10.30 -0.98
C LYS A 178 10.85 -11.71 -1.31
N GLY A 179 9.62 -12.06 -0.95
CA GLY A 179 9.04 -13.36 -1.30
C GLY A 179 8.95 -13.59 -2.81
N ALA A 180 8.83 -12.52 -3.60
CA ALA A 180 8.87 -12.57 -5.06
C ALA A 180 10.29 -12.52 -5.64
N GLY A 181 11.34 -12.35 -4.82
CA GLY A 181 12.72 -12.26 -5.26
C GLY A 181 13.15 -10.87 -5.72
N CYS A 182 12.36 -9.83 -5.44
CA CYS A 182 12.71 -8.45 -5.74
C CYS A 182 13.56 -7.83 -4.63
N GLU A 183 14.35 -6.80 -4.98
CA GLU A 183 14.86 -5.85 -3.99
C GLU A 183 13.70 -4.99 -3.45
N VAL A 184 13.83 -4.56 -2.19
CA VAL A 184 12.78 -3.81 -1.53
C VAL A 184 13.31 -2.55 -0.86
N CYS A 185 12.53 -1.49 -0.91
CA CYS A 185 12.82 -0.20 -0.30
C CYS A 185 11.70 0.18 0.68
N GLY A 186 12.03 0.30 1.96
CA GLY A 186 11.14 0.86 2.97
C GLY A 186 11.14 2.38 2.91
N VAL A 187 9.97 3.00 3.06
CA VAL A 187 9.81 4.45 3.16
C VAL A 187 9.30 4.85 4.55
N THR A 188 9.88 5.88 5.17
CA THR A 188 9.59 6.21 6.58
C THR A 188 8.57 7.33 6.76
N TRP A 189 8.06 7.92 5.70
CA TRP A 189 6.99 8.93 5.79
C TRP A 189 5.58 8.35 5.93
N GLY A 190 5.44 7.02 5.89
CA GLY A 190 4.17 6.31 6.01
C GLY A 190 3.85 5.84 7.43
N ASN A 191 3.28 4.62 7.55
CA ASN A 191 2.68 4.12 8.78
C ASN A 191 3.66 3.45 9.75
N GLN A 192 4.80 2.93 9.28
CA GLN A 192 5.75 2.20 10.14
C GLN A 192 7.07 2.94 10.30
N SER A 193 7.65 2.86 11.51
CA SER A 193 8.94 3.46 11.80
C SER A 193 10.09 2.72 11.10
N ARG A 194 11.24 3.41 10.95
CA ARG A 194 12.48 2.84 10.41
C ARG A 194 12.88 1.56 11.14
N GLU A 195 12.76 1.53 12.48
CA GLU A 195 13.08 0.36 13.30
C GLU A 195 12.17 -0.82 12.95
N LYS A 196 10.87 -0.55 12.75
CA LYS A 196 9.91 -1.58 12.36
C LYS A 196 10.20 -2.09 10.95
N LEU A 197 10.43 -1.21 9.99
CA LEU A 197 10.79 -1.58 8.61
C LEU A 197 12.07 -2.41 8.57
N SER A 198 13.06 -2.07 9.40
CA SER A 198 14.34 -2.80 9.48
C SER A 198 14.18 -4.27 9.88
N THR A 199 13.07 -4.64 10.56
CA THR A 199 12.80 -6.05 10.92
C THR A 199 12.56 -6.95 9.71
N ALA A 200 12.16 -6.38 8.56
CA ALA A 200 12.04 -7.10 7.30
C ALA A 200 13.38 -7.20 6.53
N ALA A 201 14.47 -6.62 7.07
CA ALA A 201 15.81 -6.57 6.48
C ALA A 201 15.79 -6.10 5.01
N PRO A 202 15.20 -4.94 4.68
CA PRO A 202 15.16 -4.44 3.30
C PRO A 202 16.55 -4.05 2.81
N GLU A 203 16.75 -4.03 1.49
CA GLU A 203 17.98 -3.55 0.86
C GLU A 203 18.17 -2.05 1.10
N TYR A 204 17.04 -1.30 1.14
CA TYR A 204 17.06 0.15 1.32
C TYR A 204 15.97 0.61 2.28
N ILE A 205 16.25 1.68 3.04
CA ILE A 205 15.25 2.48 3.77
C ILE A 205 15.57 3.94 3.52
N VAL A 206 14.62 4.68 2.99
CA VAL A 206 14.74 6.11 2.68
C VAL A 206 13.75 6.94 3.48
N ASP A 207 14.13 8.18 3.80
CA ASP A 207 13.31 9.08 4.60
C ASP A 207 12.56 10.13 3.76
N THR A 208 12.97 10.31 2.49
CA THR A 208 12.40 11.32 1.61
C THR A 208 12.21 10.82 0.19
N LEU A 209 11.28 11.46 -0.55
CA LEU A 209 11.09 11.20 -1.98
C LEU A 209 12.35 11.52 -2.81
N ASP A 210 13.15 12.52 -2.39
CA ASP A 210 14.42 12.85 -3.05
C ASP A 210 15.44 11.72 -2.92
N GLU A 211 15.53 11.08 -1.77
CA GLU A 211 16.38 9.91 -1.56
C GLU A 211 15.89 8.73 -2.42
N LEU A 212 14.59 8.48 -2.46
CA LEU A 212 14.01 7.44 -3.32
C LEU A 212 14.31 7.73 -4.80
N CYS A 213 14.15 8.97 -5.24
CA CYS A 213 14.45 9.37 -6.61
C CYS A 213 15.93 9.11 -6.98
N LYS A 214 16.87 9.42 -6.07
CA LYS A 214 18.31 9.16 -6.26
C LYS A 214 18.65 7.67 -6.28
N LEU A 215 17.95 6.87 -5.48
CA LEU A 215 18.13 5.41 -5.42
C LEU A 215 17.73 4.74 -6.75
N ILE A 216 16.64 5.21 -7.35
CA ILE A 216 16.09 4.62 -8.59
C ILE A 216 16.86 5.06 -9.84
N GLN A 217 17.56 6.17 -9.77
CA GLN A 217 18.35 6.74 -10.88
C GLN A 217 19.70 6.06 -11.05
#